data_47c14de80172799cbc34f64af33dfb81
#
_entry.id   47c14de80172799cbc34f64af33dfb81
#
_cell.length_a   1.000
_cell.length_b   1.000
_cell.length_c   1.000
_cell.angle_alpha   90.00
_cell.angle_beta   90.00
_cell.angle_gamma   90.00
#
_symmetry.space_group_name_H-M   'P 1'
#
loop_
_entity.id
_entity.type
_entity.pdbx_description
1 polymer ?
#
loop_
_entity_poly.entity_id
_entity_poly.type
_entity_poly.pdbx_seq_one_letter_code
_entity_poly.pdbx_strand_id
1 'polypeptide(L)'
;YTYDNKYLLTATIRRDGSSRFSKKNRWSNFPSVSLAWRLSEEPFFKKSFWLSDVKLRAGYGLTGNQASVGNYAYASTIQTIQYNFNGTQVNAIAPSVMPNPNVRWEEVEQYNVGADLTMIDGRINLSLDAYIKNTNDMLVKASIPITSGFEDTTETFTNAGKMRNKGVEMTLRTINLKGIFSWESALTATYNKNEILDLNSETPMFINQIGNSYVTMLKAG
;
A
#
# COMPACT_ATOMS: atom_id res chain seq x y z
N TYR A 1 3.55 16.56 -19.42
CA TYR A 1 3.99 16.84 -20.79
C TYR A 1 3.27 15.94 -21.78
N THR A 2 2.80 16.53 -22.88
CA THR A 2 2.17 15.78 -23.98
C THR A 2 2.85 16.20 -25.28
N TYR A 3 3.28 15.23 -26.07
CA TYR A 3 3.90 15.47 -27.37
C TYR A 3 3.05 14.83 -28.47
N ASP A 4 2.70 15.65 -29.48
CA ASP A 4 1.91 15.28 -30.68
C ASP A 4 0.63 14.48 -30.34
N ASN A 5 0.05 14.71 -29.15
CA ASN A 5 -1.09 13.95 -28.62
C ASN A 5 -0.90 12.40 -28.63
N LYS A 6 0.32 11.92 -28.82
CA LYS A 6 0.71 10.51 -28.91
C LYS A 6 1.41 10.03 -27.64
N TYR A 7 2.34 10.84 -27.13
CA TYR A 7 3.19 10.50 -26.00
C TYR A 7 2.83 11.41 -24.83
N LEU A 8 2.45 10.81 -23.72
CA LEU A 8 2.09 11.52 -22.50
C LEU A 8 3.05 11.09 -21.40
N LEU A 9 3.67 12.06 -20.74
CA LEU A 9 4.56 11.87 -19.60
C LEU A 9 4.04 12.69 -18.42
N THR A 10 3.87 12.05 -17.28
CA THR A 10 3.65 12.73 -16.01
C THR A 10 4.74 12.31 -15.04
N ALA A 11 5.41 13.28 -14.42
CA ALA A 11 6.37 13.05 -13.35
C ALA A 11 6.00 13.91 -12.15
N THR A 12 6.03 13.33 -10.97
CA THR A 12 5.67 14.00 -9.72
C THR A 12 6.66 13.62 -8.64
N ILE A 13 7.02 14.55 -7.79
CA ILE A 13 7.71 14.29 -6.54
C ILE A 13 6.93 14.93 -5.40
N ARG A 14 6.64 14.17 -4.36
CA ARG A 14 6.00 14.66 -3.14
C ARG A 14 6.93 14.44 -1.96
N ARG A 15 7.00 15.42 -1.09
CA ARG A 15 7.73 15.32 0.16
C ARG A 15 6.76 15.45 1.33
N ASP A 16 6.64 14.40 2.11
CA ASP A 16 5.72 14.34 3.24
C ASP A 16 6.49 14.32 4.56
N GLY A 17 5.90 14.93 5.58
CA GLY A 17 6.43 14.93 6.93
C GLY A 17 5.39 14.49 7.95
N SER A 18 5.81 13.69 8.95
CA SER A 18 4.93 13.22 10.00
C SER A 18 5.58 13.38 11.37
N SER A 19 4.81 13.95 12.31
CA SER A 19 5.21 14.08 13.72
C SER A 19 5.20 12.74 14.48
N ARG A 20 4.68 11.67 13.88
CA ARG A 20 4.70 10.32 14.45
C ARG A 20 6.08 9.68 14.44
N PHE A 21 7.01 10.23 13.64
CA PHE A 21 8.39 9.76 13.53
C PHE A 21 9.37 10.73 14.22
N SER A 22 10.51 10.21 14.62
CA SER A 22 11.61 11.02 15.15
C SER A 22 12.08 12.06 14.12
N LYS A 23 12.78 13.10 14.57
CA LYS A 23 13.28 14.17 13.68
C LYS A 23 14.07 13.63 12.49
N LYS A 24 14.82 12.55 12.68
CA LYS A 24 15.65 11.90 11.64
C LYS A 24 14.82 11.27 10.55
N ASN A 25 13.68 10.63 10.90
CA ASN A 25 12.87 9.82 9.99
C ASN A 25 11.54 10.51 9.61
N ARG A 26 11.37 11.77 10.02
CA ARG A 26 10.14 12.54 9.87
C ARG A 26 9.73 12.75 8.41
N TRP A 27 10.70 13.04 7.55
CA TRP A 27 10.48 13.43 6.17
C TRP A 27 10.87 12.31 5.23
N SER A 28 10.02 12.04 4.23
CA SER A 28 10.34 11.15 3.11
C SER A 28 9.88 11.73 1.78
N ASN A 29 10.52 11.29 0.68
CA ASN A 29 10.23 11.73 -0.68
C ASN A 29 9.59 10.58 -1.45
N PHE A 30 8.52 10.91 -2.17
CA PHE A 30 7.71 9.95 -2.91
C PHE A 30 7.62 10.36 -4.38
N PRO A 31 8.57 9.91 -5.22
CA PRO A 31 8.54 10.13 -6.65
C PRO A 31 7.52 9.24 -7.33
N SER A 32 6.95 9.72 -8.45
CA SER A 32 6.17 8.91 -9.37
C SER A 32 6.38 9.36 -10.81
N VAL A 33 6.28 8.42 -11.72
CA VAL A 33 6.33 8.67 -13.17
C VAL A 33 5.30 7.80 -13.86
N SER A 34 4.60 8.36 -14.82
CA SER A 34 3.70 7.62 -15.70
C SER A 34 3.90 8.02 -17.15
N LEU A 35 3.85 7.02 -18.01
CA LEU A 35 3.96 7.13 -19.46
C LEU A 35 2.70 6.57 -20.09
N ALA A 36 2.20 7.25 -21.12
CA ALA A 36 1.18 6.70 -21.97
C ALA A 36 1.52 6.97 -23.43
N TRP A 37 1.27 5.96 -24.27
CA TRP A 37 1.50 6.00 -25.70
C TRP A 37 0.21 5.66 -26.43
N ARG A 38 -0.30 6.61 -27.20
CA ARG A 38 -1.46 6.41 -28.07
C ARG A 38 -0.99 5.82 -29.40
N LEU A 39 -0.91 4.49 -29.41
CA LEU A 39 -0.44 3.73 -30.56
C LEU A 39 -1.31 3.96 -31.81
N SER A 40 -2.60 4.20 -31.60
CA SER A 40 -3.57 4.47 -32.66
C SER A 40 -3.34 5.80 -33.41
N GLU A 41 -2.51 6.70 -32.88
CA GLU A 41 -2.16 7.97 -33.53
C GLU A 41 -0.85 7.87 -34.34
N GLU A 42 -0.21 6.69 -34.37
CA GLU A 42 1.01 6.48 -35.14
C GLU A 42 0.71 6.29 -36.65
N PRO A 43 1.60 6.75 -37.56
CA PRO A 43 1.39 6.65 -39.01
C PRO A 43 1.30 5.20 -39.51
N PHE A 44 1.94 4.26 -38.80
CA PHE A 44 1.91 2.84 -39.19
C PHE A 44 0.63 2.15 -38.72
N PHE A 45 -0.14 2.74 -37.78
CA PHE A 45 -1.35 2.14 -37.26
C PHE A 45 -2.53 2.41 -38.19
N LYS A 46 -3.11 1.36 -38.71
CA LYS A 46 -4.31 1.46 -39.55
C LYS A 46 -5.55 1.27 -38.68
N LYS A 47 -6.24 2.38 -38.37
CA LYS A 47 -7.54 2.34 -37.69
C LYS A 47 -8.51 1.53 -38.53
N SER A 48 -9.24 0.64 -37.87
CA SER A 48 -10.25 -0.19 -38.51
C SER A 48 -11.54 -0.18 -37.66
N PHE A 49 -12.63 -0.62 -38.25
CA PHE A 49 -13.88 -0.83 -37.51
C PHE A 49 -13.70 -1.68 -36.26
N TRP A 50 -12.85 -2.72 -36.36
CA TRP A 50 -12.61 -3.63 -35.23
C TRP A 50 -11.73 -3.02 -34.12
N LEU A 51 -10.83 -2.11 -34.45
CA LEU A 51 -9.88 -1.53 -33.52
C LEU A 51 -9.61 -0.06 -33.90
N SER A 52 -10.29 0.86 -33.22
CA SER A 52 -10.26 2.28 -33.52
C SER A 52 -9.28 3.08 -32.66
N ASP A 53 -9.06 2.67 -31.42
CA ASP A 53 -8.09 3.31 -30.52
C ASP A 53 -7.33 2.29 -29.69
N VAL A 54 -6.02 2.52 -29.51
CA VAL A 54 -5.12 1.72 -28.68
C VAL A 54 -4.21 2.66 -27.93
N LYS A 55 -4.25 2.58 -26.59
CA LYS A 55 -3.38 3.35 -25.71
C LYS A 55 -2.69 2.42 -24.73
N LEU A 56 -1.37 2.44 -24.74
CA LEU A 56 -0.54 1.72 -23.79
C LEU A 56 -0.16 2.63 -22.63
N ARG A 57 -0.10 2.08 -21.43
CA ARG A 57 0.23 2.81 -20.20
C ARG A 57 1.29 2.05 -19.42
N ALA A 58 2.23 2.78 -18.81
CA ALA A 58 3.18 2.25 -17.85
C ALA A 58 3.37 3.28 -16.75
N GLY A 59 3.51 2.81 -15.51
CA GLY A 59 3.70 3.69 -14.37
C GLY A 59 4.57 3.05 -13.30
N TYR A 60 5.26 3.93 -12.60
CA TYR A 60 6.00 3.64 -11.38
C TYR A 60 5.69 4.70 -10.34
N GLY A 61 5.50 4.30 -9.10
CA GLY A 61 5.27 5.23 -8.00
C GLY A 61 5.72 4.68 -6.67
N LEU A 62 6.26 5.57 -5.85
CA LEU A 62 6.56 5.32 -4.45
C LEU A 62 5.56 6.11 -3.60
N THR A 63 4.97 5.47 -2.59
CA THR A 63 4.08 6.10 -1.61
C THR A 63 4.45 5.68 -0.21
N GLY A 64 4.23 6.57 0.77
CA GLY A 64 4.48 6.31 2.18
C GLY A 64 3.19 6.05 2.94
N ASN A 65 3.25 5.13 3.89
CA ASN A 65 2.19 4.87 4.84
C ASN A 65 2.69 5.07 6.27
N GLN A 66 1.89 5.71 7.10
CA GLN A 66 2.14 5.96 8.52
C GLN A 66 0.94 5.56 9.41
N ALA A 67 -0.13 5.02 8.80
CA ALA A 67 -1.40 4.83 9.49
C ALA A 67 -1.29 3.88 10.69
N SER A 68 -0.43 2.87 10.59
CA SER A 68 -0.24 1.85 11.62
C SER A 68 0.57 2.34 12.83
N VAL A 69 1.31 3.45 12.72
CA VAL A 69 2.15 3.96 13.82
C VAL A 69 1.33 4.80 14.78
N GLY A 70 1.41 4.48 16.07
CA GLY A 70 0.85 5.30 17.13
C GLY A 70 1.55 6.66 17.28
N ASN A 71 0.87 7.61 17.90
CA ASN A 71 1.49 8.88 18.27
C ASN A 71 2.61 8.60 19.28
N TYR A 72 3.77 9.28 19.08
CA TYR A 72 4.93 9.16 19.98
C TYR A 72 5.59 7.77 20.03
N ALA A 73 5.37 6.88 19.06
CA ALA A 73 6.02 5.56 19.02
C ALA A 73 7.57 5.62 19.07
N TYR A 74 8.15 6.75 18.71
CA TYR A 74 9.59 6.99 18.76
C TYR A 74 10.11 7.48 20.13
N ALA A 75 9.21 7.86 21.05
CA ALA A 75 9.54 8.47 22.33
C ALA A 75 9.10 7.57 23.48
N SER A 76 9.88 7.58 24.58
CA SER A 76 9.44 6.96 25.82
C SER A 76 8.30 7.77 26.43
N THR A 77 7.22 7.12 26.74
CA THR A 77 6.10 7.68 27.52
C THR A 77 6.13 7.13 28.93
N ILE A 78 5.61 7.89 29.88
CA ILE A 78 5.51 7.51 31.27
C ILE A 78 4.04 7.45 31.68
N GLN A 79 3.75 6.59 32.66
CA GLN A 79 2.42 6.47 33.26
C GLN A 79 2.53 6.44 34.78
N THR A 80 1.42 6.75 35.45
CA THR A 80 1.29 6.58 36.88
C THR A 80 0.74 5.19 37.19
N ILE A 81 1.42 4.45 38.03
CA ILE A 81 1.02 3.11 38.48
C ILE A 81 0.79 3.12 40.00
N GLN A 82 0.00 2.17 40.48
CA GLN A 82 -0.15 1.95 41.92
C GLN A 82 0.94 0.95 42.37
N TYR A 83 1.75 1.35 43.32
CA TYR A 83 2.78 0.52 43.91
C TYR A 83 2.53 0.33 45.41
N ASN A 84 2.64 -0.91 45.91
CA ASN A 84 2.53 -1.17 47.32
C ASN A 84 3.89 -1.00 48.01
N PHE A 85 4.02 0.04 48.80
CA PHE A 85 5.20 0.30 49.60
C PHE A 85 4.89 0.13 51.06
N ASN A 86 5.46 -0.89 51.69
CA ASN A 86 5.28 -1.26 53.12
C ASN A 86 3.80 -1.33 53.54
N GLY A 87 2.95 -1.96 52.73
CA GLY A 87 1.51 -2.11 53.02
C GLY A 87 0.63 -0.95 52.64
N THR A 88 1.22 0.16 52.16
CA THR A 88 0.49 1.34 51.72
C THR A 88 0.59 1.50 50.19
N GLN A 89 -0.55 1.71 49.53
CA GLN A 89 -0.56 2.02 48.10
C GLN A 89 -0.10 3.45 47.86
N VAL A 90 0.93 3.62 47.02
CA VAL A 90 1.48 4.91 46.63
C VAL A 90 1.50 5.01 45.10
N ASN A 91 1.35 6.22 44.59
CA ASN A 91 1.51 6.47 43.16
C ASN A 91 3.01 6.44 42.81
N ALA A 92 3.36 5.61 41.85
CA ALA A 92 4.69 5.54 41.28
C ALA A 92 4.64 5.92 39.78
N ILE A 93 5.78 6.21 39.18
CA ILE A 93 5.93 6.53 37.77
C ILE A 93 6.70 5.37 37.13
N ALA A 94 6.14 4.82 36.06
CA ALA A 94 6.79 3.77 35.26
C ALA A 94 6.81 4.11 33.77
N PRO A 95 7.75 3.56 33.00
CA PRO A 95 7.68 3.62 31.53
C PRO A 95 6.43 2.91 31.04
N SER A 96 5.69 3.54 30.09
CA SER A 96 4.46 2.97 29.53
C SER A 96 4.75 2.14 28.28
N VAL A 97 5.45 2.71 27.31
CA VAL A 97 5.71 2.07 26.02
C VAL A 97 7.21 2.08 25.72
N MET A 98 7.73 0.96 25.21
CA MET A 98 9.10 0.86 24.74
C MET A 98 9.29 1.72 23.48
N PRO A 99 10.13 2.78 23.52
CA PRO A 99 10.32 3.65 22.37
C PRO A 99 11.13 2.97 21.28
N ASN A 100 10.80 3.29 20.02
CA ASN A 100 11.68 2.95 18.91
C ASN A 100 12.00 4.20 18.07
N PRO A 101 13.12 4.89 18.33
CA PRO A 101 13.50 6.10 17.61
C PRO A 101 13.84 5.84 16.12
N ASN A 102 14.00 4.59 15.71
CA ASN A 102 14.34 4.20 14.35
C ASN A 102 13.10 3.92 13.49
N VAL A 103 11.89 3.98 14.06
CA VAL A 103 10.66 3.82 13.27
C VAL A 103 10.63 4.85 12.15
N ARG A 104 10.35 4.36 10.93
CA ARG A 104 10.29 5.14 9.70
C ARG A 104 9.05 4.81 8.88
N TRP A 105 8.87 5.54 7.78
CA TRP A 105 7.78 5.34 6.85
C TRP A 105 7.78 3.90 6.31
N GLU A 106 6.62 3.29 6.27
CA GLU A 106 6.37 2.13 5.45
C GLU A 106 6.31 2.59 4.00
N GLU A 107 7.09 1.96 3.12
CA GLU A 107 7.19 2.35 1.72
C GLU A 107 6.47 1.35 0.83
N VAL A 108 5.63 1.89 -0.04
CA VAL A 108 4.89 1.11 -1.03
C VAL A 108 5.36 1.51 -2.42
N GLU A 109 6.06 0.59 -3.05
CA GLU A 109 6.56 0.69 -4.42
C GLU A 109 5.62 -0.03 -5.36
N GLN A 110 5.11 0.68 -6.37
CA GLN A 110 4.15 0.14 -7.32
C GLN A 110 4.63 0.29 -8.75
N TYR A 111 4.56 -0.80 -9.50
CA TYR A 111 4.72 -0.86 -10.94
C TYR A 111 3.39 -1.27 -11.56
N ASN A 112 2.99 -0.59 -12.62
CA ASN A 112 1.79 -0.93 -13.37
C ASN A 112 2.02 -0.78 -14.86
N VAL A 113 1.42 -1.67 -15.63
CA VAL A 113 1.32 -1.59 -17.09
C VAL A 113 -0.14 -1.84 -17.48
N GLY A 114 -0.59 -1.16 -18.51
CA GLY A 114 -1.98 -1.28 -18.94
C GLY A 114 -2.17 -0.99 -20.41
N ALA A 115 -3.31 -1.40 -20.93
CA ALA A 115 -3.75 -1.15 -22.29
C ALA A 115 -5.24 -0.78 -22.30
N ASP A 116 -5.56 0.32 -22.99
CA ASP A 116 -6.93 0.74 -23.26
C ASP A 116 -7.21 0.50 -24.75
N LEU A 117 -8.26 -0.23 -25.05
CA LEU A 117 -8.66 -0.60 -26.41
C LEU A 117 -10.09 -0.13 -26.66
N THR A 118 -10.30 0.58 -27.77
CA THR A 118 -11.63 0.94 -28.24
C THR A 118 -11.89 0.22 -29.56
N MET A 119 -12.98 -0.53 -29.58
CA MET A 119 -13.33 -1.42 -30.69
C MET A 119 -14.76 -1.17 -31.15
N ILE A 120 -15.05 -1.60 -32.37
CA ILE A 120 -16.38 -1.54 -33.02
C ILE A 120 -16.96 -0.12 -32.94
N ASP A 121 -16.21 0.84 -33.49
CA ASP A 121 -16.57 2.28 -33.48
C ASP A 121 -17.01 2.80 -32.10
N GLY A 122 -16.27 2.41 -31.04
CA GLY A 122 -16.53 2.87 -29.67
C GLY A 122 -17.59 2.07 -28.93
N ARG A 123 -18.16 1.03 -29.53
CA ARG A 123 -19.15 0.19 -28.83
C ARG A 123 -18.56 -0.70 -27.77
N ILE A 124 -17.28 -1.08 -27.89
CA ILE A 124 -16.57 -1.89 -26.93
C ILE A 124 -15.35 -1.12 -26.45
N ASN A 125 -15.27 -0.91 -25.14
CA ASN A 125 -14.12 -0.32 -24.46
C ASN A 125 -13.58 -1.32 -23.46
N LEU A 126 -12.34 -1.77 -23.67
CA LEU A 126 -11.64 -2.72 -22.83
C LEU A 126 -10.41 -2.06 -22.22
N SER A 127 -10.30 -2.07 -20.90
CA SER A 127 -9.11 -1.70 -20.14
C SER A 127 -8.54 -2.93 -19.46
N LEU A 128 -7.26 -3.18 -19.67
CA LEU A 128 -6.50 -4.25 -19.06
C LEU A 128 -5.35 -3.62 -18.28
N ASP A 129 -5.17 -4.01 -17.03
CA ASP A 129 -4.09 -3.55 -16.17
C ASP A 129 -3.42 -4.74 -15.50
N ALA A 130 -2.09 -4.70 -15.38
CA ALA A 130 -1.31 -5.61 -14.56
C ALA A 130 -0.41 -4.80 -13.65
N TYR A 131 -0.30 -5.22 -12.38
CA TYR A 131 0.48 -4.49 -11.40
C TYR A 131 1.28 -5.41 -10.47
N ILE A 132 2.36 -4.85 -9.95
CA ILE A 132 3.13 -5.39 -8.82
C ILE A 132 3.28 -4.26 -7.81
N LYS A 133 2.90 -4.53 -6.57
CA LYS A 133 2.99 -3.62 -5.44
C LYS A 133 3.79 -4.27 -4.34
N ASN A 134 4.97 -3.74 -4.05
CA ASN A 134 5.83 -4.17 -2.96
C ASN A 134 5.69 -3.22 -1.78
N THR A 135 5.32 -3.74 -0.62
CA THR A 135 5.34 -3.01 0.63
C THR A 135 6.63 -3.38 1.36
N ASN A 136 7.49 -2.40 1.56
CA ASN A 136 8.75 -2.53 2.28
C ASN A 136 8.64 -1.84 3.64
N ASP A 137 9.46 -2.28 4.60
CA ASP A 137 9.49 -1.66 5.92
C ASP A 137 8.11 -1.63 6.59
N MET A 138 7.34 -2.72 6.47
CA MET A 138 6.01 -2.82 7.06
C MET A 138 6.05 -2.45 8.54
N LEU A 139 5.12 -1.61 8.95
CA LEU A 139 4.98 -1.17 10.32
C LEU A 139 4.17 -2.20 11.11
N VAL A 140 4.87 -3.00 11.90
CA VAL A 140 4.30 -4.06 12.72
C VAL A 140 4.59 -3.82 14.19
N LYS A 141 3.79 -4.43 15.04
CA LYS A 141 4.06 -4.51 16.48
C LYS A 141 4.86 -5.76 16.75
N ALA A 142 6.06 -5.60 17.30
CA ALA A 142 6.92 -6.68 17.72
C ALA A 142 6.78 -6.89 19.22
N SER A 143 6.64 -8.16 19.66
CA SER A 143 6.55 -8.49 21.07
C SER A 143 7.87 -8.25 21.79
N ILE A 144 7.79 -7.70 22.99
CA ILE A 144 8.91 -7.52 23.90
C ILE A 144 8.73 -8.41 25.13
N PRO A 145 9.81 -8.87 25.77
CA PRO A 145 9.70 -9.68 26.98
C PRO A 145 8.99 -8.91 28.11
N ILE A 146 8.14 -9.58 28.86
CA ILE A 146 7.46 -9.00 30.03
C ILE A 146 8.48 -8.47 31.05
N THR A 147 9.66 -9.10 31.13
CA THR A 147 10.75 -8.69 32.01
C THR A 147 11.44 -7.38 31.59
N SER A 148 11.01 -6.76 30.46
CA SER A 148 11.56 -5.48 29.98
C SER A 148 11.19 -4.28 30.84
N GLY A 149 10.22 -4.43 31.77
CA GLY A 149 9.77 -3.37 32.67
C GLY A 149 8.77 -2.38 32.09
N PHE A 150 8.21 -2.67 30.91
CA PHE A 150 7.11 -1.92 30.33
C PHE A 150 5.78 -2.59 30.68
N GLU A 151 4.95 -1.92 31.46
CA GLU A 151 3.79 -2.52 32.09
C GLU A 151 2.56 -2.54 31.18
N ASP A 152 2.36 -1.53 30.36
CA ASP A 152 1.15 -1.39 29.53
C ASP A 152 1.19 -2.16 28.21
N THR A 153 2.37 -2.41 27.66
CA THR A 153 2.47 -3.10 26.38
C THR A 153 3.66 -4.04 26.33
N THR A 154 3.41 -5.27 25.96
CA THR A 154 4.45 -6.22 25.56
C THR A 154 4.83 -6.06 24.08
N GLU A 155 4.56 -4.89 23.49
CA GLU A 155 4.74 -4.65 22.06
C GLU A 155 5.41 -3.29 21.81
N THR A 156 6.27 -3.24 20.81
CA THR A 156 6.84 -2.00 20.27
C THR A 156 6.66 -1.94 18.77
N PHE A 157 6.54 -0.73 18.21
CA PHE A 157 6.48 -0.54 16.77
C PHE A 157 7.86 -0.73 16.13
N THR A 158 7.92 -1.50 15.07
CA THR A 158 9.13 -1.70 14.27
C THR A 158 8.82 -1.79 12.79
N ASN A 159 9.78 -1.41 11.96
CA ASN A 159 9.72 -1.68 10.53
C ASN A 159 10.30 -3.06 10.28
N ALA A 160 9.43 -4.04 10.11
CA ALA A 160 9.81 -5.42 9.87
C ALA A 160 8.89 -6.04 8.82
N GLY A 161 9.51 -6.72 7.88
CA GLY A 161 8.78 -7.47 6.88
C GLY A 161 8.60 -6.76 5.56
N LYS A 162 8.32 -7.61 4.57
CA LYS A 162 8.03 -7.23 3.19
C LYS A 162 6.85 -8.02 2.67
N MET A 163 5.98 -7.37 1.93
CA MET A 163 4.81 -7.97 1.33
C MET A 163 4.73 -7.59 -0.14
N ARG A 164 4.27 -8.51 -0.96
CA ARG A 164 4.00 -8.30 -2.38
C ARG A 164 2.56 -8.59 -2.71
N ASN A 165 1.94 -7.66 -3.41
CA ASN A 165 0.67 -7.87 -4.09
C ASN A 165 0.92 -7.79 -5.59
N LYS A 166 0.45 -8.76 -6.35
CA LYS A 166 0.47 -8.74 -7.81
C LYS A 166 -0.86 -9.19 -8.36
N GLY A 167 -1.29 -8.54 -9.42
CA GLY A 167 -2.60 -8.84 -9.96
C GLY A 167 -2.80 -8.33 -11.37
N VAL A 168 -3.94 -8.73 -11.90
CA VAL A 168 -4.46 -8.26 -13.18
C VAL A 168 -5.90 -7.80 -12.99
N GLU A 169 -6.26 -6.74 -13.69
CA GLU A 169 -7.58 -6.13 -13.65
C GLU A 169 -8.08 -5.95 -15.08
N MET A 170 -9.36 -6.18 -15.28
CA MET A 170 -10.03 -6.01 -16.56
C MET A 170 -11.33 -5.23 -16.33
N THR A 171 -11.54 -4.20 -17.13
CA THR A 171 -12.81 -3.50 -17.23
C THR A 171 -13.29 -3.51 -18.66
N LEU A 172 -14.45 -4.10 -18.88
CA LEU A 172 -15.12 -4.16 -20.19
C LEU A 172 -16.40 -3.35 -20.12
N ARG A 173 -16.56 -2.39 -21.02
CA ARG A 173 -17.82 -1.66 -21.24
C ARG A 173 -18.29 -1.88 -22.65
N THR A 174 -19.58 -2.19 -22.82
CA THR A 174 -20.19 -2.45 -24.13
C THR A 174 -21.49 -1.69 -24.30
N ILE A 175 -21.68 -1.12 -25.48
CA ILE A 175 -22.95 -0.55 -25.94
C ILE A 175 -23.62 -1.62 -26.81
N ASN A 176 -24.50 -2.41 -26.20
CA ASN A 176 -25.15 -3.56 -26.85
C ASN A 176 -26.21 -3.12 -27.85
N LEU A 177 -27.04 -2.17 -27.44
CA LEU A 177 -28.08 -1.60 -28.28
C LEU A 177 -28.04 -0.07 -28.22
N LYS A 178 -28.24 0.58 -29.36
CA LYS A 178 -28.28 2.04 -29.50
C LYS A 178 -29.44 2.42 -30.40
N GLY A 179 -30.45 3.07 -29.84
CA GLY A 179 -31.65 3.46 -30.55
C GLY A 179 -32.75 3.98 -29.61
N ILE A 180 -34.03 3.76 -29.91
CA ILE A 180 -35.16 4.10 -29.04
C ILE A 180 -34.98 3.40 -27.68
N PHE A 181 -34.51 2.17 -27.69
CA PHE A 181 -34.05 1.46 -26.51
C PHE A 181 -32.52 1.39 -26.54
N SER A 182 -31.88 1.85 -25.46
CA SER A 182 -30.41 1.74 -25.29
C SER A 182 -30.09 0.73 -24.19
N TRP A 183 -29.09 -0.12 -24.44
CA TRP A 183 -28.58 -1.08 -23.46
C TRP A 183 -27.07 -1.05 -23.45
N GLU A 184 -26.52 -0.79 -22.27
CA GLU A 184 -25.10 -0.83 -22.00
C GLU A 184 -24.80 -1.87 -20.93
N SER A 185 -23.63 -2.51 -21.01
CA SER A 185 -23.14 -3.45 -20.00
C SER A 185 -21.75 -3.06 -19.56
N ALA A 186 -21.46 -3.31 -18.29
CA ALA A 186 -20.14 -3.15 -17.70
C ALA A 186 -19.77 -4.41 -16.92
N LEU A 187 -18.58 -4.93 -17.14
CA LEU A 187 -17.99 -6.06 -16.43
C LEU A 187 -16.63 -5.64 -15.89
N THR A 188 -16.40 -5.87 -14.61
CA THR A 188 -15.07 -5.73 -14.01
C THR A 188 -14.65 -7.07 -13.41
N ALA A 189 -13.43 -7.50 -13.70
CA ALA A 189 -12.83 -8.69 -13.14
C ALA A 189 -11.44 -8.37 -12.61
N THR A 190 -11.12 -8.88 -11.41
CA THR A 190 -9.83 -8.66 -10.76
C THR A 190 -9.31 -9.98 -10.20
N TYR A 191 -8.04 -10.24 -10.45
CA TYR A 191 -7.29 -11.31 -9.80
C TYR A 191 -6.12 -10.71 -9.05
N ASN A 192 -6.00 -11.00 -7.76
CA ASN A 192 -4.91 -10.53 -6.92
C ASN A 192 -4.29 -11.70 -6.15
N LYS A 193 -2.95 -11.76 -6.12
CA LYS A 193 -2.18 -12.65 -5.26
C LYS A 193 -1.39 -11.80 -4.26
N ASN A 194 -1.63 -12.05 -2.98
CA ASN A 194 -0.85 -11.50 -1.87
C ASN A 194 0.19 -12.53 -1.40
N GLU A 195 1.40 -12.05 -1.07
CA GLU A 195 2.52 -12.88 -0.63
C GLU A 195 3.37 -12.10 0.37
N ILE A 196 3.60 -12.67 1.53
CA ILE A 196 4.54 -12.13 2.51
C ILE A 196 5.92 -12.67 2.15
N LEU A 197 6.83 -11.76 1.81
CA LEU A 197 8.18 -12.12 1.37
C LEU A 197 9.14 -12.31 2.54
N ASP A 198 8.98 -11.50 3.60
CA ASP A 198 9.86 -11.49 4.76
C ASP A 198 9.13 -10.88 5.95
N LEU A 199 9.36 -11.40 7.13
CA LEU A 199 8.84 -10.88 8.41
C LEU A 199 9.97 -10.46 9.36
N ASN A 200 11.25 -10.56 8.95
CA ASN A 200 12.42 -10.43 9.83
C ASN A 200 12.32 -11.31 11.09
N SER A 201 11.60 -12.42 10.99
CA SER A 201 11.40 -13.41 12.06
C SER A 201 11.35 -14.80 11.45
N GLU A 202 12.10 -15.74 12.03
CA GLU A 202 12.04 -17.15 11.65
C GLU A 202 10.75 -17.83 12.11
N THR A 203 10.07 -17.21 13.10
CA THR A 203 8.81 -17.74 13.63
C THR A 203 7.62 -17.01 13.04
N PRO A 204 6.51 -17.71 12.74
CA PRO A 204 5.28 -17.08 12.31
C PRO A 204 4.78 -16.05 13.33
N MET A 205 4.29 -14.91 12.85
CA MET A 205 3.64 -13.92 13.70
C MET A 205 2.15 -14.22 13.79
N PHE A 206 1.64 -14.31 15.00
CA PHE A 206 0.21 -14.52 15.26
C PHE A 206 -0.46 -13.17 15.49
N ILE A 207 -1.53 -12.92 14.74
CA ILE A 207 -2.32 -11.69 14.81
C ILE A 207 -3.81 -12.04 14.98
N ASN A 208 -4.61 -11.06 15.43
CA ASN A 208 -6.04 -11.21 15.66
C ASN A 208 -6.38 -12.33 16.65
N GLN A 209 -6.39 -12.00 17.92
CA GLN A 209 -6.76 -12.91 19.00
C GLN A 209 -8.27 -12.82 19.26
N ILE A 210 -8.92 -13.98 19.36
CA ILE A 210 -10.31 -14.11 19.85
C ILE A 210 -10.27 -14.98 21.10
N GLY A 211 -10.57 -14.38 22.24
CA GLY A 211 -10.37 -15.03 23.55
C GLY A 211 -8.90 -15.39 23.77
N ASN A 212 -8.60 -16.64 24.06
CA ASN A 212 -7.22 -17.13 24.25
C ASN A 212 -6.62 -17.77 22.99
N SER A 213 -7.28 -17.65 21.82
CA SER A 213 -6.84 -18.29 20.58
C SER A 213 -6.49 -17.26 19.50
N TYR A 214 -5.35 -17.46 18.84
CA TYR A 214 -5.00 -16.68 17.65
C TYR A 214 -5.70 -17.24 16.42
N VAL A 215 -6.32 -16.36 15.62
CA VAL A 215 -7.10 -16.74 14.44
C VAL A 215 -6.38 -16.44 13.12
N THR A 216 -5.31 -15.67 13.15
CA THR A 216 -4.54 -15.35 11.95
C THR A 216 -3.05 -15.52 12.21
N MET A 217 -2.39 -16.19 11.28
CA MET A 217 -0.95 -16.41 11.27
C MET A 217 -0.34 -15.76 10.03
N LEU A 218 0.66 -14.91 10.22
CA LEU A 218 1.51 -14.41 9.16
C LEU A 218 2.76 -15.28 9.06
N LYS A 219 3.02 -15.80 7.88
CA LYS A 219 4.20 -16.60 7.57
C LYS A 219 4.77 -16.15 6.22
N ALA A 220 6.08 -16.03 6.14
CA ALA A 220 6.78 -15.85 4.88
C ALA A 220 6.74 -17.16 4.05
N GLY A 221 6.62 -17.05 2.71
CA GLY A 221 6.62 -18.21 1.80
C GLY A 221 5.71 -18.10 0.64
#